data_e4f122993ea3cef901eba64410478249
#
_entry.id   e4f122993ea3cef901eba64410478249
#
_cell.length_a   1.000
_cell.length_b   1.000
_cell.length_c   1.000
_cell.angle_alpha   90.00
_cell.angle_beta   90.00
_cell.angle_gamma   90.00
#
_symmetry.space_group_name_H-M   'P 1'
#
loop_
_entity.id
_entity.type
_entity.pdbx_description
1 polymer ?
#
loop_
_entity_poly.entity_id
_entity_poly.type
_entity_poly.pdbx_seq_one_letter_code
_entity_poly.pdbx_strand_id
1 'polypeptide(L)'
;MPSFPGGRPAIIAYIAGAVKYPGPCIDNKVEGRVVCRFTITRDGIVKDVAVTKSVDPLLDKEAVRVISAMPKWIPAKHNGERVDAKYSLPVTFRLTNDENNPLRIVR
;
A
#
# COMPACT_ATOMS: atom_id res chain seq x y z
N MET A 1 -13.77 -11.06 5.76
CA MET A 1 -12.55 -10.35 5.37
C MET A 1 -12.68 -9.78 3.98
N PRO A 2 -12.39 -8.52 3.75
CA PRO A 2 -12.35 -8.01 2.39
C PRO A 2 -11.19 -8.65 1.63
N SER A 3 -11.31 -8.72 0.32
CA SER A 3 -10.25 -9.26 -0.50
C SER A 3 -10.06 -8.40 -1.75
N PHE A 4 -8.84 -8.42 -2.27
CA PHE A 4 -8.49 -7.70 -3.49
C PHE A 4 -8.65 -8.63 -4.69
N PRO A 5 -9.16 -8.13 -5.83
CA PRO A 5 -9.27 -8.95 -7.03
C PRO A 5 -7.91 -9.57 -7.39
N GLY A 6 -7.86 -10.89 -7.52
CA GLY A 6 -6.61 -11.61 -7.74
C GLY A 6 -5.88 -12.00 -6.46
N GLY A 7 -6.39 -11.60 -5.29
CA GLY A 7 -5.83 -11.99 -4.00
C GLY A 7 -4.57 -11.22 -3.62
N ARG A 8 -3.88 -11.75 -2.61
CA ARG A 8 -2.69 -11.11 -2.06
C ARG A 8 -1.56 -10.86 -3.07
N PRO A 9 -1.26 -11.80 -3.98
CA PRO A 9 -0.25 -11.54 -5.01
C PRO A 9 -0.59 -10.33 -5.88
N ALA A 10 -1.87 -10.10 -6.16
CA ALA A 10 -2.29 -8.94 -6.96
C ALA A 10 -2.11 -7.63 -6.20
N ILE A 11 -2.33 -7.64 -4.87
CA ILE A 11 -2.07 -6.46 -4.04
C ILE A 11 -0.59 -6.08 -4.12
N ILE A 12 0.28 -7.05 -3.95
CA ILE A 12 1.72 -6.85 -3.98
C ILE A 12 2.16 -6.33 -5.36
N ALA A 13 1.66 -6.93 -6.42
CA ALA A 13 1.97 -6.51 -7.79
C ALA A 13 1.48 -5.08 -8.06
N TYR A 14 0.29 -4.74 -7.59
CA TYR A 14 -0.25 -3.40 -7.74
C TYR A 14 0.65 -2.37 -7.06
N ILE A 15 0.99 -2.62 -5.79
CA ILE A 15 1.83 -1.70 -5.02
C ILE A 15 3.20 -1.54 -5.68
N ALA A 16 3.82 -2.65 -6.07
CA ALA A 16 5.14 -2.62 -6.69
C ALA A 16 5.15 -1.83 -8.00
N GLY A 17 4.05 -1.89 -8.77
CA GLY A 17 3.95 -1.15 -10.03
C GLY A 17 3.53 0.30 -9.89
N ALA A 18 2.83 0.65 -8.81
CA ALA A 18 2.26 1.98 -8.63
C ALA A 18 3.13 2.90 -7.77
N VAL A 19 3.90 2.35 -6.85
CA VAL A 19 4.71 3.14 -5.92
C VAL A 19 5.93 3.73 -6.61
N LYS A 20 6.22 5.00 -6.29
CA LYS A 20 7.42 5.68 -6.79
C LYS A 20 8.28 6.07 -5.60
N TYR A 21 9.55 5.77 -5.69
CA TYR A 21 10.49 6.12 -4.64
C TYR A 21 10.79 7.62 -4.71
N PRO A 22 10.52 8.39 -3.65
CA PRO A 22 10.83 9.82 -3.68
C PRO A 22 12.32 10.08 -3.88
N GLY A 23 12.66 11.03 -4.77
CA GLY A 23 14.05 11.35 -5.09
C GLY A 23 14.92 11.64 -3.88
N PRO A 24 14.51 12.54 -2.96
CA PRO A 24 15.31 12.82 -1.76
C PRO A 24 15.57 11.57 -0.91
N CYS A 25 14.64 10.63 -0.88
CA CYS A 25 14.81 9.40 -0.11
C CYS A 25 15.81 8.46 -0.77
N ILE A 26 15.92 8.49 -2.11
CA ILE A 26 16.96 7.76 -2.82
C ILE A 26 18.32 8.33 -2.46
N ASP A 27 18.46 9.64 -2.56
CA ASP A 27 19.73 10.32 -2.32
C ASP A 27 20.24 10.12 -0.90
N ASN A 28 19.33 10.10 0.05
CA ASN A 28 19.66 9.92 1.48
C ASN A 28 19.59 8.47 1.92
N LYS A 29 19.33 7.55 1.00
CA LYS A 29 19.25 6.10 1.27
C LYS A 29 18.24 5.78 2.38
N VAL A 30 17.08 6.43 2.35
CA VAL A 30 16.02 6.20 3.32
C VAL A 30 15.23 4.97 2.92
N GLU A 31 15.20 3.98 3.78
CA GLU A 31 14.47 2.73 3.56
C GLU A 31 13.59 2.42 4.75
N GLY A 32 12.59 1.59 4.54
CA GLY A 32 11.75 1.13 5.63
C GLY A 32 10.39 0.66 5.16
N ARG A 33 9.59 0.28 6.11
CA ARG A 33 8.24 -0.21 5.88
C ARG A 33 7.24 0.75 6.52
N VAL A 34 6.41 1.35 5.67
CA VAL A 34 5.30 2.20 6.12
C VAL A 34 4.06 1.32 6.21
N VAL A 35 3.41 1.31 7.37
CA VAL A 35 2.17 0.55 7.53
C VAL A 35 1.01 1.54 7.51
N CYS A 36 0.05 1.27 6.63
CA CYS A 36 -1.14 2.09 6.51
C CYS A 36 -2.37 1.28 6.88
N ARG A 37 -3.30 1.91 7.57
CA ARG A 37 -4.59 1.35 7.93
C ARG A 37 -5.66 2.13 7.16
N PHE A 38 -6.64 1.41 6.64
CA PHE A 38 -7.69 2.04 5.85
C PHE A 38 -8.99 1.23 5.98
N THR A 39 -10.07 1.84 5.51
CA THR A 39 -11.38 1.20 5.50
C THR A 39 -11.71 0.77 4.09
N ILE A 40 -12.17 -0.48 3.94
CA ILE A 40 -12.80 -0.96 2.71
C ILE A 40 -14.29 -0.88 2.94
N THR A 41 -14.97 0.00 2.20
CA THR A 41 -16.41 0.21 2.39
C THR A 41 -17.20 -0.98 1.85
N ARG A 42 -18.48 -1.00 2.16
CA ARG A 42 -19.41 -2.00 1.63
C ARG A 42 -19.44 -2.03 0.10
N ASP A 43 -19.03 -0.94 -0.53
CA ASP A 43 -18.94 -0.83 -2.00
C ASP A 43 -17.55 -1.18 -2.53
N GLY A 44 -16.62 -1.58 -1.66
CA GLY A 44 -15.27 -1.96 -2.06
C GLY A 44 -14.32 -0.78 -2.23
N ILE A 45 -14.69 0.40 -1.78
CA ILE A 45 -13.89 1.61 -1.94
C ILE A 45 -12.96 1.81 -0.75
N VAL A 46 -11.71 2.15 -1.02
CA VAL A 46 -10.72 2.48 0.01
C VAL A 46 -10.96 3.90 0.50
N LYS A 47 -11.04 4.08 1.81
CA LYS A 47 -11.15 5.41 2.42
C LYS A 47 -10.47 5.44 3.78
N ASP A 48 -10.34 6.64 4.33
CA ASP A 48 -9.78 6.89 5.66
C ASP A 48 -8.39 6.27 5.83
N VAL A 49 -7.54 6.47 4.82
CA VAL A 49 -6.16 5.94 4.84
C VAL A 49 -5.33 6.72 5.87
N ALA A 50 -4.73 6.00 6.79
CA ALA A 50 -3.89 6.59 7.84
C ALA A 50 -2.63 5.78 8.02
N VAL A 51 -1.52 6.47 8.30
CA VAL A 51 -0.24 5.82 8.59
C VAL A 51 -0.23 5.43 10.06
N THR A 52 -0.05 4.14 10.34
CA THR A 52 0.05 3.62 11.70
C THR A 52 1.49 3.36 12.13
N LYS A 53 2.38 3.18 11.14
CA LYS A 53 3.81 3.06 11.41
C LYS A 53 4.55 3.89 10.38
N SER A 54 5.12 5.01 10.82
CA SER A 54 5.82 5.96 9.98
C SER A 54 7.30 5.62 9.86
N VAL A 55 7.89 5.97 8.71
CA VAL A 55 9.34 5.86 8.50
C VAL A 55 9.89 7.24 8.19
N ASP A 56 9.33 7.90 7.19
CA ASP A 56 9.78 9.20 6.71
C ASP A 56 8.58 9.90 6.08
N PRO A 57 8.41 11.22 6.26
CA PRO A 57 7.25 11.93 5.74
C PRO A 57 7.02 11.74 4.23
N LEU A 58 8.09 11.67 3.45
CA LEU A 58 7.96 11.48 2.01
C LEU A 58 7.53 10.05 1.66
N LEU A 59 8.08 9.05 2.37
CA LEU A 59 7.67 7.66 2.18
C LEU A 59 6.23 7.46 2.65
N ASP A 60 5.87 8.07 3.77
CA ASP A 60 4.51 7.99 4.30
C ASP A 60 3.50 8.55 3.31
N LYS A 61 3.81 9.71 2.73
CA LYS A 61 2.95 10.36 1.76
C LYS A 61 2.75 9.49 0.51
N GLU A 62 3.83 8.90 0.03
CA GLU A 62 3.76 8.04 -1.14
C GLU A 62 2.94 6.77 -0.86
N ALA A 63 3.11 6.17 0.31
CA ALA A 63 2.33 5.01 0.71
C ALA A 63 0.84 5.32 0.74
N VAL A 64 0.47 6.46 1.32
CA VAL A 64 -0.93 6.91 1.37
C VAL A 64 -1.47 7.11 -0.04
N ARG A 65 -0.69 7.76 -0.91
CA ARG A 65 -1.10 8.00 -2.30
C ARG A 65 -1.41 6.70 -3.04
N VAL A 66 -0.51 5.72 -2.93
CA VAL A 66 -0.65 4.43 -3.61
C VAL A 66 -1.88 3.68 -3.12
N ILE A 67 -2.06 3.61 -1.80
CA ILE A 67 -3.19 2.89 -1.22
C ILE A 67 -4.51 3.60 -1.54
N SER A 68 -4.54 4.92 -1.50
CA SER A 68 -5.75 5.70 -1.80
C SER A 68 -6.19 5.55 -3.25
N ALA A 69 -5.28 5.24 -4.16
CA ALA A 69 -5.57 5.09 -5.58
C ALA A 69 -5.89 3.65 -5.99
N MET A 70 -5.98 2.73 -5.05
CA MET A 70 -6.28 1.33 -5.36
C MET A 70 -7.65 1.16 -6.01
N PRO A 71 -7.78 0.20 -6.94
CA PRO A 71 -9.08 -0.11 -7.51
C PRO A 71 -10.00 -0.76 -6.47
N LYS A 72 -11.24 -1.01 -6.87
CA LYS A 72 -12.23 -1.58 -5.95
C LYS A 72 -11.80 -2.94 -5.42
N TRP A 73 -12.01 -3.11 -4.14
CA TRP A 73 -11.85 -4.37 -3.44
C TRP A 73 -13.15 -5.17 -3.47
N ILE A 74 -13.05 -6.44 -3.12
CA ILE A 74 -14.21 -7.27 -2.86
C ILE A 74 -14.57 -7.04 -1.38
N PRO A 75 -15.76 -6.47 -1.08
CA PRO A 75 -16.09 -6.10 0.29
C PRO A 75 -16.22 -7.31 1.22
N ALA A 76 -16.01 -7.07 2.51
CA ALA A 76 -16.29 -8.06 3.54
C ALA A 76 -17.79 -8.31 3.63
N LYS A 77 -18.17 -9.53 4.05
CA LYS A 77 -19.56 -9.88 4.29
C LYS A 77 -19.74 -10.40 5.70
N HIS A 78 -20.87 -10.06 6.28
CA HIS A 78 -21.28 -10.56 7.58
C HIS A 78 -22.75 -10.99 7.48
N ASN A 79 -23.02 -12.27 7.75
CA ASN A 79 -24.35 -12.83 7.62
C ASN A 79 -24.97 -12.58 6.24
N GLY A 80 -24.16 -12.70 5.18
CA GLY A 80 -24.61 -12.53 3.81
C GLY A 80 -24.70 -11.09 3.33
N GLU A 81 -24.45 -10.10 4.19
CA GLU A 81 -24.52 -8.69 3.84
C GLU A 81 -23.12 -8.05 3.73
N ARG A 82 -22.95 -7.17 2.77
CA ARG A 82 -21.71 -6.41 2.62
C ARG A 82 -21.58 -5.42 3.74
N VAL A 83 -20.40 -5.34 4.33
CA VAL A 83 -20.12 -4.43 5.45
C VAL A 83 -18.79 -3.73 5.24
N ASP A 84 -18.62 -2.59 5.91
CA ASP A 84 -17.32 -1.91 5.96
C ASP A 84 -16.37 -2.73 6.81
N ALA A 85 -15.09 -2.73 6.44
CA ALA A 85 -14.07 -3.43 7.21
C ALA A 85 -12.76 -2.67 7.16
N LYS A 86 -11.96 -2.82 8.21
CA LYS A 86 -10.64 -2.21 8.27
C LYS A 86 -9.58 -3.19 7.86
N TYR A 87 -8.54 -2.67 7.21
CA TYR A 87 -7.44 -3.47 6.72
C TYR A 87 -6.15 -2.68 6.87
N SER A 88 -5.04 -3.39 7.04
CA SER A 88 -3.73 -2.77 7.14
C SER A 88 -2.79 -3.40 6.12
N LEU A 89 -2.00 -2.56 5.44
CA LEU A 89 -1.02 -3.02 4.48
C LEU A 89 0.32 -2.35 4.73
N PRO A 90 1.42 -3.11 4.69
CA PRO A 90 2.75 -2.53 4.68
C PRO A 90 3.16 -2.17 3.25
N VAL A 91 3.79 -1.02 3.11
CA VAL A 91 4.44 -0.62 1.85
C VAL A 91 5.93 -0.58 2.16
N THR A 92 6.68 -1.48 1.55
CA THR A 92 8.12 -1.61 1.81
C THR A 92 8.91 -0.81 0.79
N PHE A 93 9.75 0.09 1.27
CA PHE A 93 10.66 0.89 0.46
C PHE A 93 12.07 0.38 0.68
N ARG A 94 12.70 -0.09 -0.39
CA ARG A 94 14.03 -0.66 -0.29
C ARG A 94 14.84 -0.38 -1.53
N LEU A 95 16.05 0.11 -1.33
CA LEU A 95 17.00 0.34 -2.39
C LEU A 95 17.82 -0.93 -2.63
N THR A 96 18.20 -1.17 -3.88
CA THR A 96 19.01 -2.32 -4.24
C THR A 96 20.33 -1.84 -4.85
N ASN A 97 21.31 -2.75 -4.93
CA ASN A 97 22.59 -2.47 -5.57
C ASN A 97 22.58 -2.83 -7.05
N ASP A 98 21.42 -2.97 -7.63
CA ASP A 98 21.26 -3.29 -9.04
C ASP A 98 21.58 -2.03 -9.87
N GLU A 99 22.65 -2.08 -10.66
CA GLU A 99 23.08 -0.95 -11.47
C GLU A 99 22.07 -0.55 -12.53
N ASN A 100 21.30 -1.51 -13.04
CA ASN A 100 20.32 -1.26 -14.08
C ASN A 100 18.99 -0.74 -13.53
N ASN A 101 18.73 -0.98 -12.25
CA ASN A 101 17.50 -0.57 -11.62
C ASN A 101 17.72 -0.34 -10.12
N PRO A 102 18.28 0.84 -9.77
CA PRO A 102 18.58 1.14 -8.37
C PRO A 102 17.34 1.30 -7.50
N LEU A 103 16.17 1.42 -8.12
CA LEU A 103 14.91 1.57 -7.40
C LEU A 103 14.11 0.28 -7.50
N ARG A 104 13.87 -0.34 -6.36
CA ARG A 104 13.10 -1.57 -6.34
C ARG A 104 12.34 -1.70 -5.04
N ILE A 105 11.07 -2.07 -5.16
CA ILE A 105 10.25 -2.40 -3.98
C ILE A 105 10.38 -3.88 -3.73
N VAL A 106 10.84 -4.23 -2.53
CA VAL A 106 11.02 -5.63 -2.11
C VAL A 106 9.84 -6.02 -1.23
N ARG A 107 9.27 -7.14 -1.56
CA ARG A 107 8.06 -7.66 -0.90
C ARG A 107 8.40 -8.64 0.20
#